data_167f9a5381eafbcdb759c1e30006b78c
#
_entry.id   167f9a5381eafbcdb759c1e30006b78c
#
_cell.length_a   1.000
_cell.length_b   1.000
_cell.length_c   1.000
_cell.angle_alpha   90.00
_cell.angle_beta   90.00
_cell.angle_gamma   90.00
#
_symmetry.space_group_name_H-M   'P 1'
#
loop_
_entity.id
_entity.type
_entity.pdbx_description
1 polymer ?
#
loop_
_entity_poly.entity_id
_entity_poly.type
_entity_poly.pdbx_seq_one_letter_code
_entity_poly.pdbx_strand_id
1 'polypeptide(L)'
;MTQTRVNPPACIFCTPDREILAESPHALAFADAYPVSPGHTLVVPRRHVATVFDLAEDEYSDCFLLALKVQELLAARHAPDGFNIGANCGEAGGQSVWHAHIHVIPRFAGDTPHPRGGVRNVIPRKAAY
;
A
#
# COMPACT_ATOMS: atom_id res chain seq x y z
N MET A 1 16.93 -15.90 -6.50
CA MET A 1 16.14 -16.57 -5.55
C MET A 1 14.72 -16.68 -6.02
N THR A 2 14.11 -17.67 -5.63
CA THR A 2 12.82 -17.90 -6.16
C THR A 2 11.75 -17.58 -5.15
N GLN A 3 10.73 -16.99 -5.64
CA GLN A 3 9.58 -16.64 -4.85
C GLN A 3 8.36 -17.40 -5.28
N THR A 4 8.56 -18.45 -6.07
CA THR A 4 7.42 -19.13 -6.67
C THR A 4 6.78 -20.16 -5.76
N ARG A 5 7.51 -20.57 -4.72
CA ARG A 5 6.99 -21.55 -3.80
C ARG A 5 5.84 -20.98 -2.97
N VAL A 6 5.24 -21.86 -2.19
CA VAL A 6 4.14 -21.46 -1.33
C VAL A 6 4.54 -20.29 -0.42
N ASN A 7 3.57 -19.47 -0.10
CA ASN A 7 3.79 -18.32 0.77
C ASN A 7 4.19 -18.78 2.17
N PRO A 8 5.17 -18.11 2.80
CA PRO A 8 5.61 -18.48 4.14
C PRO A 8 4.49 -18.24 5.16
N PRO A 9 4.25 -19.21 6.05
CA PRO A 9 3.15 -19.08 7.03
C PRO A 9 3.37 -17.95 8.03
N ALA A 10 4.62 -17.53 8.25
CA ALA A 10 4.91 -16.45 9.18
C ALA A 10 4.71 -15.07 8.59
N CYS A 11 4.44 -14.97 7.29
CA CYS A 11 4.26 -13.67 6.64
C CYS A 11 2.90 -13.07 7.01
N ILE A 12 2.92 -11.89 7.61
CA ILE A 12 1.70 -11.22 8.08
C ILE A 12 0.81 -10.77 6.93
N PHE A 13 1.33 -10.65 5.71
CA PHE A 13 0.53 -10.24 4.55
C PHE A 13 0.07 -11.42 3.69
N CYS A 14 0.68 -12.59 3.85
CA CYS A 14 0.18 -13.79 3.18
C CYS A 14 -1.14 -14.25 3.79
N THR A 15 -1.25 -14.13 5.11
CA THR A 15 -2.47 -14.49 5.84
C THR A 15 -2.79 -13.37 6.82
N PRO A 16 -3.37 -12.26 6.33
CA PRO A 16 -3.66 -11.13 7.21
C PRO A 16 -4.66 -11.51 8.29
N ASP A 17 -4.37 -11.11 9.52
CA ASP A 17 -5.22 -11.35 10.67
C ASP A 17 -6.14 -10.16 10.88
N ARG A 18 -6.96 -9.87 9.87
CA ARG A 18 -7.90 -8.75 9.89
C ARG A 18 -8.88 -8.86 8.76
N GLU A 19 -9.91 -8.05 8.83
CA GLU A 19 -10.95 -8.02 7.81
C GLU A 19 -10.40 -7.64 6.44
N ILE A 20 -10.78 -8.35 5.42
CA ILE A 20 -10.45 -8.03 4.03
C ILE A 20 -11.49 -7.04 3.52
N LEU A 21 -11.05 -5.84 3.18
CA LEU A 21 -11.92 -4.76 2.73
C LEU A 21 -12.33 -4.94 1.27
N ALA A 22 -11.46 -5.49 0.46
CA ALA A 22 -11.71 -5.70 -0.96
C ALA A 22 -10.73 -6.75 -1.47
N GLU A 23 -11.07 -7.39 -2.58
CA GLU A 23 -10.19 -8.37 -3.18
C GLU A 23 -10.40 -8.45 -4.69
N SER A 24 -9.43 -9.00 -5.36
CA SER A 24 -9.43 -9.20 -6.80
C SER A 24 -8.72 -10.52 -7.08
N PRO A 25 -8.64 -10.95 -8.36
CA PRO A 25 -8.01 -12.24 -8.66
C PRO A 25 -6.59 -12.39 -8.10
N HIS A 26 -5.80 -11.30 -8.08
CA HIS A 26 -4.41 -11.38 -7.68
C HIS A 26 -4.06 -10.58 -6.42
N ALA A 27 -5.04 -9.93 -5.78
CA ALA A 27 -4.73 -9.03 -4.69
C ALA A 27 -5.78 -9.02 -3.59
N LEU A 28 -5.36 -8.55 -2.41
CA LEU A 28 -6.21 -8.33 -1.25
C LEU A 28 -5.98 -6.91 -0.74
N ALA A 29 -6.99 -6.33 -0.11
CA ALA A 29 -6.86 -5.03 0.55
C ALA A 29 -7.37 -5.13 1.98
N PHE A 30 -6.63 -4.54 2.92
CA PHE A 30 -7.00 -4.51 4.32
C PHE A 30 -6.37 -3.30 5.01
N ALA A 31 -6.93 -2.90 6.16
CA ALA A 31 -6.41 -1.74 6.88
C ALA A 31 -4.99 -1.99 7.38
N ASP A 32 -4.15 -0.96 7.32
CA ASP A 32 -2.83 -1.01 7.93
C ASP A 32 -3.02 -1.11 9.45
N ALA A 33 -2.23 -1.97 10.10
CA ALA A 33 -2.29 -2.15 11.55
C ALA A 33 -1.82 -0.89 12.29
N TYR A 34 -0.99 -0.08 11.65
CA TYR A 34 -0.45 1.15 12.22
C TYR A 34 -0.79 2.32 11.30
N PRO A 35 -2.09 2.65 11.19
CA PRO A 35 -2.51 3.64 10.20
C PRO A 35 -1.96 5.03 10.52
N VAL A 36 -1.46 5.71 9.48
CA VAL A 36 -0.97 7.09 9.64
C VAL A 36 -2.13 8.08 9.54
N SER A 37 -3.27 7.65 9.05
CA SER A 37 -4.49 8.45 8.99
C SER A 37 -5.70 7.52 9.01
N PRO A 38 -6.88 8.04 9.32
CA PRO A 38 -8.11 7.22 9.24
C PRO A 38 -8.28 6.65 7.83
N GLY A 39 -8.41 5.34 7.74
CA GLY A 39 -8.64 4.66 6.47
C GLY A 39 -7.39 4.21 5.74
N HIS A 40 -6.19 4.45 6.29
CA HIS A 40 -4.95 3.97 5.68
C HIS A 40 -5.04 2.48 5.39
N THR A 41 -4.98 2.11 4.11
CA THR A 41 -5.21 0.75 3.64
C THR A 41 -4.01 0.26 2.85
N LEU A 42 -3.78 -1.04 2.91
CA LEU A 42 -2.75 -1.71 2.13
C LEU A 42 -3.40 -2.57 1.06
N VAL A 43 -2.81 -2.59 -0.13
CA VAL A 43 -3.14 -3.54 -1.19
C VAL A 43 -1.93 -4.43 -1.37
N VAL A 44 -2.14 -5.74 -1.24
CA VAL A 44 -1.04 -6.70 -1.33
C VAL A 44 -1.36 -7.75 -2.39
N PRO A 45 -0.37 -8.19 -3.17
CA PRO A 45 -0.58 -9.33 -4.05
C PRO A 45 -0.76 -10.60 -3.22
N ARG A 46 -1.55 -11.54 -3.74
CA ARG A 46 -1.73 -12.83 -3.07
C ARG A 46 -0.44 -13.63 -3.09
N ARG A 47 0.32 -13.54 -4.18
CA ARG A 47 1.59 -14.23 -4.30
C ARG A 47 2.66 -13.48 -3.50
N HIS A 48 3.44 -14.23 -2.74
CA HIS A 48 4.49 -13.66 -1.89
C HIS A 48 5.70 -13.31 -2.76
N VAL A 49 5.87 -12.01 -3.02
CA VAL A 49 7.07 -11.47 -3.67
C VAL A 49 7.57 -10.30 -2.83
N ALA A 50 8.84 -10.00 -2.92
CA ALA A 50 9.45 -8.97 -2.07
C ALA A 50 8.96 -7.58 -2.43
N THR A 51 8.94 -7.24 -3.71
CA THR A 51 8.53 -5.89 -4.13
C THR A 51 7.53 -5.95 -5.26
N VAL A 52 6.86 -4.82 -5.52
CA VAL A 52 5.90 -4.73 -6.63
C VAL A 52 6.59 -4.92 -7.98
N PHE A 53 7.91 -4.71 -8.05
CA PHE A 53 8.65 -4.90 -9.30
C PHE A 53 8.89 -6.37 -9.63
N ASP A 54 8.60 -7.27 -8.68
CA ASP A 54 8.73 -8.72 -8.88
C ASP A 54 7.44 -9.35 -9.37
N LEU A 55 6.39 -8.55 -9.54
CA LEU A 55 5.09 -9.03 -10.01
C LEU A 55 5.09 -9.22 -11.52
N ALA A 56 4.28 -10.18 -11.99
CA ALA A 56 3.96 -10.28 -13.41
C ALA A 56 3.07 -9.10 -13.79
N GLU A 57 3.00 -8.79 -15.08
CA GLU A 57 2.25 -7.63 -15.55
C GLU A 57 0.79 -7.65 -15.13
N ASP A 58 0.14 -8.80 -15.24
CA ASP A 58 -1.25 -8.93 -14.86
C ASP A 58 -1.45 -8.77 -13.36
N GLU A 59 -0.52 -9.26 -12.56
CA GLU A 59 -0.56 -9.07 -11.11
C GLU A 59 -0.36 -7.59 -10.74
N TYR A 60 0.61 -6.95 -11.37
CA TYR A 60 0.90 -5.53 -11.15
C TYR A 60 -0.32 -4.69 -11.49
N SER A 61 -0.89 -4.92 -12.66
CA SER A 61 -2.09 -4.20 -13.10
C SER A 61 -3.26 -4.42 -12.14
N ASP A 62 -3.47 -5.67 -11.73
CA ASP A 62 -4.58 -6.02 -10.85
C ASP A 62 -4.44 -5.34 -9.48
N CYS A 63 -3.22 -5.30 -8.94
CA CYS A 63 -2.98 -4.62 -7.66
C CYS A 63 -3.33 -3.13 -7.74
N PHE A 64 -2.92 -2.45 -8.81
CA PHE A 64 -3.21 -1.02 -8.95
C PHE A 64 -4.67 -0.75 -9.28
N LEU A 65 -5.32 -1.66 -10.01
CA LEU A 65 -6.77 -1.54 -10.22
C LEU A 65 -7.53 -1.74 -8.90
N LEU A 66 -7.09 -2.65 -8.05
CA LEU A 66 -7.69 -2.79 -6.73
C LEU A 66 -7.44 -1.55 -5.88
N ALA A 67 -6.25 -0.95 -5.99
CA ALA A 67 -5.97 0.30 -5.29
C ALA A 67 -6.94 1.42 -5.68
N LEU A 68 -7.32 1.47 -6.97
CA LEU A 68 -8.32 2.44 -7.42
C LEU A 68 -9.67 2.19 -6.76
N LYS A 69 -10.09 0.93 -6.68
CA LYS A 69 -11.35 0.59 -6.03
C LYS A 69 -11.32 0.90 -4.54
N VAL A 70 -10.19 0.63 -3.89
CA VAL A 70 -9.99 0.98 -2.48
C VAL A 70 -10.10 2.48 -2.28
N GLN A 71 -9.50 3.26 -3.17
CA GLN A 71 -9.58 4.72 -3.10
C GLN A 71 -11.03 5.18 -3.17
N GLU A 72 -11.83 4.62 -4.06
CA GLU A 72 -13.26 4.96 -4.18
C GLU A 72 -14.02 4.63 -2.90
N LEU A 73 -13.73 3.47 -2.31
CA LEU A 73 -14.35 3.02 -1.09
C LEU A 73 -13.99 3.93 0.08
N LEU A 74 -12.72 4.30 0.19
CA LEU A 74 -12.23 5.17 1.26
C LEU A 74 -12.79 6.60 1.10
N ALA A 75 -12.89 7.08 -0.13
CA ALA A 75 -13.49 8.39 -0.40
C ALA A 75 -14.93 8.45 0.11
N ALA A 76 -15.69 7.39 -0.11
CA ALA A 76 -17.07 7.32 0.35
C ALA A 76 -17.16 7.22 1.87
N ARG A 77 -16.27 6.48 2.50
CA ARG A 77 -16.33 6.23 3.94
C ARG A 77 -15.80 7.37 4.80
N HIS A 78 -14.74 8.03 4.35
CA HIS A 78 -13.99 8.97 5.19
C HIS A 78 -14.01 10.38 4.69
N ALA A 79 -14.45 10.61 3.45
CA ALA A 79 -14.51 11.95 2.83
C ALA A 79 -13.17 12.70 3.00
N PRO A 80 -12.03 12.10 2.65
CA PRO A 80 -10.75 12.79 2.78
C PRO A 80 -10.60 13.90 1.75
N ASP A 81 -9.64 14.80 1.99
CA ASP A 81 -9.35 15.91 1.10
C ASP A 81 -8.36 15.54 0.00
N GLY A 82 -7.66 14.44 0.14
CA GLY A 82 -6.71 13.96 -0.85
C GLY A 82 -6.21 12.57 -0.51
N PHE A 83 -5.25 12.09 -1.30
CA PHE A 83 -4.66 10.77 -1.09
C PHE A 83 -3.19 10.79 -1.43
N ASN A 84 -2.42 9.94 -0.74
CA ASN A 84 -1.12 9.50 -1.23
C ASN A 84 -1.19 8.01 -1.51
N ILE A 85 -0.51 7.59 -2.58
CA ILE A 85 -0.44 6.18 -2.95
C ILE A 85 1.01 5.87 -3.27
N GLY A 86 1.48 4.69 -2.88
CA GLY A 86 2.84 4.30 -3.21
C GLY A 86 3.26 3.02 -2.52
N ALA A 87 4.44 2.53 -2.92
CA ALA A 87 5.04 1.32 -2.37
C ALA A 87 6.50 1.58 -2.07
N ASN A 88 6.97 1.01 -0.97
CA ASN A 88 8.38 1.04 -0.62
C ASN A 88 9.04 -0.21 -1.19
N CYS A 89 10.14 -0.03 -1.91
CA CYS A 89 10.83 -1.14 -2.57
C CYS A 89 12.29 -1.13 -2.16
N GLY A 90 12.71 -2.17 -1.45
CA GLY A 90 14.07 -2.30 -0.95
C GLY A 90 14.29 -1.56 0.35
N GLU A 91 15.39 -1.90 1.02
CA GLU A 91 15.71 -1.29 2.31
C GLU A 91 15.91 0.21 2.20
N ALA A 92 16.64 0.66 1.17
CA ALA A 92 16.87 2.09 0.97
C ALA A 92 15.58 2.84 0.66
N GLY A 93 14.57 2.16 0.16
CA GLY A 93 13.25 2.75 -0.09
C GLY A 93 12.35 2.73 1.13
N GLY A 94 12.83 2.17 2.25
CA GLY A 94 12.07 2.16 3.49
C GLY A 94 11.22 0.92 3.71
N GLN A 95 11.39 -0.11 2.88
CA GLN A 95 10.62 -1.33 3.04
C GLN A 95 11.02 -2.07 4.31
N SER A 96 10.04 -2.48 5.11
CA SER A 96 10.28 -3.21 6.34
C SER A 96 9.57 -4.57 6.39
N VAL A 97 8.51 -4.75 5.61
CA VAL A 97 7.84 -6.04 5.47
C VAL A 97 8.11 -6.53 4.05
N TRP A 98 8.67 -7.75 3.95
CA TRP A 98 9.17 -8.26 2.67
C TRP A 98 8.12 -9.11 1.93
N HIS A 99 6.94 -8.57 1.87
CA HIS A 99 5.85 -8.96 1.01
C HIS A 99 5.35 -7.66 0.39
N ALA A 100 5.39 -7.56 -0.92
CA ALA A 100 5.03 -6.35 -1.64
C ALA A 100 3.70 -5.78 -1.15
N HIS A 101 3.64 -4.47 -0.98
CA HIS A 101 2.38 -3.82 -0.59
C HIS A 101 2.35 -2.40 -1.07
N ILE A 102 1.15 -1.94 -1.40
CA ILE A 102 0.88 -0.59 -1.86
C ILE A 102 0.07 0.10 -0.78
N HIS A 103 0.55 1.26 -0.34
CA HIS A 103 -0.19 2.09 0.61
C HIS A 103 -1.20 2.95 -0.13
N VAL A 104 -2.42 3.01 0.38
CA VAL A 104 -3.44 3.96 -0.05
C VAL A 104 -3.78 4.76 1.20
N ILE A 105 -3.38 6.01 1.22
CA ILE A 105 -3.41 6.84 2.42
C ILE A 105 -4.34 8.03 2.21
N PRO A 106 -5.51 8.03 2.86
CA PRO A 106 -6.37 9.22 2.84
C PRO A 106 -5.67 10.38 3.55
N ARG A 107 -5.78 11.56 2.97
CA ARG A 107 -5.17 12.75 3.54
C ARG A 107 -6.26 13.76 3.90
N PHE A 108 -6.07 14.45 5.02
CA PHE A 108 -7.04 15.39 5.52
C PHE A 108 -6.38 16.75 5.71
N ALA A 109 -7.08 17.81 5.34
CA ALA A 109 -6.54 19.16 5.48
C ALA A 109 -6.08 19.37 6.93
N GLY A 110 -4.86 19.83 7.11
CA GLY A 110 -4.29 20.07 8.43
C GLY A 110 -3.65 18.87 9.11
N ASP A 111 -3.66 17.70 8.47
CA ASP A 111 -3.07 16.50 9.07
C ASP A 111 -1.54 16.57 9.18
N THR A 112 -0.93 17.47 8.43
CA THR A 112 0.50 17.77 8.54
C THR A 112 0.71 19.25 8.26
N PRO A 113 1.71 19.89 8.89
CA PRO A 113 1.92 21.35 8.69
C PRO A 113 2.34 21.72 7.28
N HIS A 114 3.08 20.84 6.59
CA HIS A 114 3.65 21.15 5.28
C HIS A 114 3.39 20.02 4.28
N PRO A 115 2.16 19.93 3.74
CA PRO A 115 1.82 18.81 2.86
C PRO A 115 2.42 18.92 1.46
N ARG A 116 2.86 20.12 1.05
CA ARG A 116 3.35 20.32 -0.31
C ARG A 116 4.53 19.41 -0.59
N GLY A 117 4.53 18.82 -1.77
CA GLY A 117 5.53 17.86 -2.18
C GLY A 117 5.12 16.41 -1.95
N GLY A 118 4.26 16.15 -0.96
CA GLY A 118 3.69 14.81 -0.74
C GLY A 118 4.73 13.70 -0.73
N VAL A 119 4.71 12.88 -1.78
CA VAL A 119 5.63 11.74 -1.94
C VAL A 119 7.11 12.16 -1.88
N ARG A 120 7.42 13.41 -2.22
CA ARG A 120 8.80 13.91 -2.13
C ARG A 120 9.34 13.95 -0.72
N ASN A 121 8.46 13.82 0.29
CA ASN A 121 8.88 13.79 1.69
C ASN A 121 9.68 12.54 2.06
N VAL A 122 9.88 11.61 1.11
CA VAL A 122 10.83 10.51 1.31
C VAL A 122 12.25 11.04 1.54
N ILE A 123 12.56 12.25 1.06
CA ILE A 123 13.79 12.98 1.39
C ILE A 123 13.34 14.32 1.96
N PRO A 124 13.12 14.41 3.28
CA PRO A 124 12.44 15.58 3.87
C PRO A 124 13.09 16.91 3.52
N ARG A 125 14.42 16.99 3.50
CA ARG A 125 15.11 18.25 3.22
C ARG A 125 14.98 18.70 1.77
N LYS A 126 14.46 17.84 0.89
CA LYS A 126 14.28 18.12 -0.54
C LYS A 126 12.81 18.14 -0.93
N ALA A 127 11.92 18.00 0.03
CA ALA A 127 10.49 17.86 -0.27
C ALA A 127 9.88 19.14 -0.81
N ALA A 128 10.27 20.29 -0.26
CA ALA A 128 9.73 21.57 -0.70
C ALA A 128 10.34 22.03 -2.02
N TYR A 129 9.53 22.72 -2.86
CA TYR A 129 9.97 23.27 -4.13
C TYR A 129 9.07 24.44 -4.56
#